data_09e64f494f710ecb3e47c44c53e4e10a
#
_entry.id   09e64f494f710ecb3e47c44c53e4e10a
#
_cell.length_a   1.000
_cell.length_b   1.000
_cell.length_c   1.000
_cell.angle_alpha   90.00
_cell.angle_beta   90.00
_cell.angle_gamma   90.00
#
_symmetry.space_group_name_H-M   'P 1'
#
loop_
_entity.id
_entity.type
_entity.pdbx_description
1 polymer ?
#
loop_
_entity_poly.entity_id
_entity_poly.type
_entity_poly.pdbx_seq_one_letter_code
_entity_poly.pdbx_strand_id
1 'polypeptide(L)'
;DHGTEMTVTRDGVRGKEKLDVPIKFLWCYASNTLINQHGDINHTHEVLQDDSKCEMIVGIDHFMTASAKYCDILLPDLMPTEQEDLISHESAGNMGYVILAQPATSAKFERKPIYWMLSEVAKRLGPDVYQTFTEGRSQHEWIKYLHAKTKERNPEMPDYEEMKTTGIFKKKCLEEHYVAFRAFREDPQANPLKTPSGKIEIYSERLATIADTWELKKDEIIHPLPAYTPGFDGWDDPCLLYTSPS
;
A
#
# COMPACT_ATOMS: atom_id res chain seq x y z
N ASP A 1 15.08 -13.22 7.19
CA ASP A 1 15.88 -13.67 6.04
C ASP A 1 16.62 -12.51 5.41
N HIS A 2 17.75 -12.79 4.76
CA HIS A 2 18.64 -11.75 4.25
C HIS A 2 18.17 -11.11 2.92
N GLY A 3 17.05 -11.55 2.34
CA GLY A 3 16.57 -11.10 1.03
C GLY A 3 17.30 -11.69 -0.17
N THR A 4 18.43 -12.34 0.03
CA THR A 4 19.23 -12.97 -1.05
C THR A 4 18.58 -14.23 -1.63
N GLU A 5 17.56 -14.76 -0.97
CA GLU A 5 16.76 -15.89 -1.44
C GLU A 5 15.54 -15.45 -2.27
N MET A 6 15.26 -14.16 -2.31
CA MET A 6 14.14 -13.61 -3.10
C MET A 6 14.40 -13.74 -4.59
N THR A 7 13.40 -14.17 -5.34
CA THR A 7 13.47 -14.40 -6.79
C THR A 7 12.58 -13.44 -7.58
N VAL A 8 12.87 -13.30 -8.87
CA VAL A 8 12.06 -12.46 -9.76
C VAL A 8 10.62 -12.98 -9.92
N THR A 9 10.46 -14.30 -9.96
CA THR A 9 9.16 -14.95 -10.17
C THR A 9 8.30 -14.94 -8.93
N ARG A 10 8.90 -15.18 -7.76
CA ARG A 10 8.19 -15.32 -6.49
C ARG A 10 8.03 -13.97 -5.77
N ASP A 11 9.09 -13.18 -5.72
CA ASP A 11 9.20 -12.02 -4.81
C ASP A 11 9.27 -10.68 -5.58
N GLY A 12 9.19 -10.72 -6.90
CA GLY A 12 9.15 -9.52 -7.75
C GLY A 12 10.49 -8.80 -7.91
N VAL A 13 11.61 -9.48 -7.68
CA VAL A 13 12.95 -8.95 -7.96
C VAL A 13 13.06 -8.63 -9.47
N ARG A 14 13.55 -7.43 -9.80
CA ARG A 14 13.65 -6.99 -11.20
C ARG A 14 15.11 -6.89 -11.64
N GLY A 15 15.38 -7.33 -12.87
CA GLY A 15 16.69 -7.23 -13.51
C GLY A 15 17.73 -8.24 -13.03
N LYS A 16 17.39 -9.15 -12.13
CA LYS A 16 18.25 -10.21 -11.60
C LYS A 16 17.39 -11.40 -11.19
N GLU A 17 17.96 -12.58 -11.20
CA GLU A 17 17.27 -13.79 -10.73
C GLU A 17 17.04 -13.77 -9.22
N LYS A 18 18.01 -13.23 -8.47
CA LYS A 18 17.97 -13.10 -7.00
C LYS A 18 18.54 -11.74 -6.61
N LEU A 19 18.25 -11.29 -5.39
CA LEU A 19 18.95 -10.15 -4.81
C LEU A 19 20.40 -10.53 -4.51
N ASP A 20 21.35 -9.67 -4.87
CA ASP A 20 22.77 -9.89 -4.64
C ASP A 20 23.19 -9.55 -3.21
N VAL A 21 22.40 -8.74 -2.54
CA VAL A 21 22.69 -8.21 -1.20
C VAL A 21 21.48 -8.37 -0.29
N PRO A 22 21.69 -8.58 1.03
CA PRO A 22 20.58 -8.58 1.98
C PRO A 22 19.91 -7.21 2.05
N ILE A 23 18.66 -7.19 2.54
CA ILE A 23 17.96 -5.94 2.87
C ILE A 23 18.60 -5.39 4.14
N LYS A 24 19.24 -4.21 4.02
CA LYS A 24 19.98 -3.58 5.11
C LYS A 24 19.27 -2.41 5.76
N PHE A 25 18.26 -1.89 5.07
CA PHE A 25 17.54 -0.70 5.47
C PHE A 25 16.03 -0.90 5.27
N LEU A 26 15.25 -0.63 6.30
CA LEU A 26 13.80 -0.61 6.25
C LEU A 26 13.28 0.80 6.56
N TRP A 27 12.35 1.24 5.74
CA TRP A 27 11.61 2.48 5.94
C TRP A 27 10.14 2.16 6.13
N CYS A 28 9.64 2.30 7.36
CA CYS A 28 8.27 1.96 7.74
C CYS A 28 7.46 3.23 7.96
N TYR A 29 6.45 3.43 7.11
CA TYR A 29 5.57 4.60 7.20
C TYR A 29 4.16 4.19 7.57
N ALA A 30 3.60 4.82 8.62
CA ALA A 30 2.22 4.69 9.08
C ALA A 30 1.77 3.22 9.14
N SER A 31 2.64 2.34 9.61
CA SER A 31 2.44 0.90 9.50
C SER A 31 2.91 0.17 10.76
N ASN A 32 2.00 -0.50 11.40
CA ASN A 32 2.31 -1.43 12.51
C ASN A 32 2.59 -2.84 11.98
N THR A 33 3.11 -2.97 10.75
CA THR A 33 3.23 -4.26 10.05
C THR A 33 4.42 -5.10 10.48
N LEU A 34 5.48 -4.51 11.03
CA LEU A 34 6.70 -5.22 11.38
C LEU A 34 6.44 -6.39 12.35
N ILE A 35 5.54 -6.20 13.30
CA ILE A 35 5.26 -7.21 14.34
C ILE A 35 3.78 -7.64 14.40
N ASN A 36 2.88 -6.92 13.73
CA ASN A 36 1.43 -7.06 13.92
C ASN A 36 0.73 -7.91 12.85
N GLN A 37 1.37 -8.14 11.70
CA GLN A 37 0.72 -8.80 10.54
C GLN A 37 1.33 -10.17 10.19
N HIS A 38 2.13 -10.74 11.07
CA HIS A 38 2.80 -12.00 10.83
C HIS A 38 2.38 -13.04 11.86
N GLY A 39 2.22 -14.29 11.45
CA GLY A 39 1.79 -15.38 12.30
C GLY A 39 2.84 -15.74 13.35
N ASP A 40 4.09 -15.94 12.94
CA ASP A 40 5.18 -16.27 13.84
C ASP A 40 5.83 -15.01 14.44
N ILE A 41 5.19 -14.48 15.48
CA ILE A 41 5.63 -13.26 16.18
C ILE A 41 6.98 -13.48 16.87
N ASN A 42 7.24 -14.65 17.44
CA ASN A 42 8.49 -14.92 18.14
C ASN A 42 9.68 -14.91 17.18
N HIS A 43 9.54 -15.57 16.04
CA HIS A 43 10.58 -15.53 15.00
C HIS A 43 10.75 -14.11 14.43
N THR A 44 9.68 -13.39 14.18
CA THR A 44 9.73 -11.99 13.73
C THR A 44 10.46 -11.10 14.75
N HIS A 45 10.21 -11.32 16.04
CA HIS A 45 10.90 -10.61 17.12
C HIS A 45 12.41 -10.87 17.10
N GLU A 46 12.85 -12.13 16.95
CA GLU A 46 14.26 -12.50 16.83
C GLU A 46 14.92 -11.85 15.61
N VAL A 47 14.24 -11.86 14.45
CA VAL A 47 14.76 -11.25 13.21
C VAL A 47 14.91 -9.73 13.36
N LEU A 48 13.94 -9.04 13.96
CA LEU A 48 13.97 -7.58 14.10
C LEU A 48 14.97 -7.08 15.14
N GLN A 49 15.43 -7.95 16.06
CA GLN A 49 16.47 -7.63 17.04
C GLN A 49 17.88 -8.00 16.58
N ASP A 50 18.03 -8.63 15.44
CA ASP A 50 19.32 -9.06 14.90
C ASP A 50 19.84 -8.06 13.86
N ASP A 51 20.73 -7.17 14.27
CA ASP A 51 21.36 -6.15 13.42
C ASP A 51 22.09 -6.74 12.20
N SER A 52 22.45 -8.04 12.24
CA SER A 52 23.02 -8.72 11.08
C SER A 52 22.01 -8.96 9.96
N LYS A 53 20.71 -8.93 10.28
CA LYS A 53 19.60 -9.09 9.31
C LYS A 53 19.24 -7.77 8.66
N CYS A 54 19.15 -6.69 9.44
CA CYS A 54 18.84 -5.35 8.95
C CYS A 54 19.62 -4.33 9.78
N GLU A 55 20.46 -3.54 9.12
CA GLU A 55 21.37 -2.61 9.79
C GLU A 55 20.65 -1.36 10.34
N MET A 56 19.48 -0.99 9.80
CA MET A 56 18.74 0.19 10.24
C MET A 56 17.25 0.09 9.88
N ILE A 57 16.40 0.39 10.85
CA ILE A 57 14.96 0.49 10.70
C ILE A 57 14.52 1.90 11.08
N VAL A 58 13.95 2.64 10.14
CA VAL A 58 13.37 3.96 10.37
C VAL A 58 11.84 3.84 10.38
N GLY A 59 11.21 4.27 11.45
CA GLY A 59 9.76 4.33 11.60
C GLY A 59 9.24 5.75 11.53
N ILE A 60 8.14 5.95 10.80
CA ILE A 60 7.37 7.19 10.80
C ILE A 60 5.95 6.85 11.23
N ASP A 61 5.53 7.35 12.35
CA ASP A 61 4.19 7.08 12.89
C ASP A 61 3.72 8.22 13.80
N HIS A 62 2.43 8.23 14.10
CA HIS A 62 1.81 9.13 15.06
C HIS A 62 1.92 8.60 16.51
N PHE A 63 2.05 7.30 16.67
CA PHE A 63 2.01 6.60 17.94
C PHE A 63 3.19 5.67 18.13
N MET A 64 3.54 5.42 19.39
CA MET A 64 4.49 4.37 19.77
C MET A 64 3.82 3.00 19.65
N THR A 65 3.70 2.50 18.42
CA THR A 65 3.13 1.19 18.12
C THR A 65 4.07 0.05 18.54
N ALA A 66 3.59 -1.19 18.51
CA ALA A 66 4.44 -2.35 18.76
C ALA A 66 5.60 -2.41 17.76
N SER A 67 5.36 -2.12 16.48
CA SER A 67 6.40 -2.05 15.44
C SER A 67 7.37 -0.90 15.65
N ALA A 68 6.90 0.26 16.11
CA ALA A 68 7.77 1.42 16.38
C ALA A 68 8.86 1.13 17.42
N LYS A 69 8.64 0.17 18.31
CA LYS A 69 9.63 -0.23 19.33
C LYS A 69 10.85 -0.95 18.77
N TYR A 70 10.79 -1.41 17.51
CA TYR A 70 11.91 -2.06 16.81
C TYR A 70 12.66 -1.10 15.88
N CYS A 71 12.23 0.16 15.80
CA CYS A 71 12.89 1.14 14.97
C CYS A 71 14.08 1.77 15.69
N ASP A 72 15.19 1.92 15.00
CA ASP A 72 16.38 2.63 15.48
C ASP A 72 16.16 4.13 15.51
N ILE A 73 15.38 4.64 14.53
CA ILE A 73 15.00 6.05 14.42
C ILE A 73 13.49 6.14 14.30
N LEU A 74 12.88 6.96 15.14
CA LEU A 74 11.47 7.31 15.06
C LEU A 74 11.30 8.78 14.66
N LEU A 75 10.56 9.00 13.59
CA LEU A 75 10.23 10.32 13.07
C LEU A 75 8.74 10.59 13.29
N PRO A 76 8.38 11.57 14.11
CA PRO A 76 6.98 11.85 14.42
C PRO A 76 6.30 12.59 13.27
N ASP A 77 5.27 11.98 12.67
CA ASP A 77 4.49 12.56 11.58
C ASP A 77 3.40 13.52 12.08
N LEU A 78 2.92 14.37 11.18
CA LEU A 78 1.75 15.21 11.43
C LEU A 78 0.47 14.36 11.45
N MET A 79 -0.42 14.67 12.37
CA MET A 79 -1.78 14.14 12.35
C MET A 79 -2.53 14.66 11.11
N PRO A 80 -3.50 13.91 10.56
CA PRO A 80 -4.34 14.42 9.46
C PRO A 80 -5.02 15.75 9.76
N THR A 81 -5.29 16.05 11.04
CA THR A 81 -5.88 17.32 11.49
C THR A 81 -4.89 18.48 11.59
N GLU A 82 -3.61 18.23 11.36
CA GLU A 82 -2.54 19.23 11.48
C GLU A 82 -1.96 19.66 10.14
N GLN A 83 -2.42 19.07 9.05
CA GLN A 83 -1.90 19.34 7.71
C GLN A 83 -3.01 19.45 6.66
N GLU A 84 -2.68 20.10 5.56
CA GLU A 84 -3.49 20.08 4.37
C GLU A 84 -3.25 18.78 3.60
N ASP A 85 -4.33 18.20 3.03
CA ASP A 85 -4.23 17.01 2.20
C ASP A 85 -5.36 16.96 1.17
N LEU A 86 -5.12 16.27 0.05
CA LEU A 86 -6.12 15.96 -0.95
C LEU A 86 -6.43 14.47 -0.90
N ILE A 87 -7.58 14.14 -0.34
CA ILE A 87 -8.00 12.75 -0.13
C ILE A 87 -8.93 12.35 -1.27
N SER A 88 -8.50 11.41 -2.07
CA SER A 88 -9.32 10.70 -3.04
C SER A 88 -9.45 9.24 -2.61
N HIS A 89 -10.57 8.60 -2.97
CA HIS A 89 -10.76 7.19 -2.66
C HIS A 89 -9.93 6.32 -3.61
N GLU A 90 -8.91 5.68 -3.12
CA GLU A 90 -8.11 4.75 -3.92
C GLU A 90 -8.55 3.30 -3.76
N SER A 91 -9.14 2.95 -2.62
CA SER A 91 -9.39 1.57 -2.23
C SER A 91 -10.87 1.19 -2.15
N ALA A 92 -11.78 2.13 -2.22
CA ALA A 92 -13.19 1.90 -1.92
C ALA A 92 -14.12 1.84 -3.15
N GLY A 93 -13.60 1.45 -4.29
CA GLY A 93 -14.38 1.26 -5.51
C GLY A 93 -14.94 2.57 -6.08
N ASN A 94 -16.21 2.59 -6.44
CA ASN A 94 -16.85 3.71 -7.16
C ASN A 94 -17.34 4.87 -6.28
N MET A 95 -16.69 5.14 -5.16
CA MET A 95 -17.03 6.30 -4.33
C MET A 95 -16.55 7.59 -4.99
N GLY A 96 -17.43 8.29 -5.67
CA GLY A 96 -17.12 9.52 -6.39
C GLY A 96 -17.01 10.75 -5.47
N TYR A 97 -15.99 10.83 -4.62
CA TYR A 97 -15.74 12.02 -3.83
C TYR A 97 -14.24 12.38 -3.80
N VAL A 98 -13.98 13.65 -3.56
CA VAL A 98 -12.65 14.20 -3.27
C VAL A 98 -12.78 15.14 -2.08
N ILE A 99 -11.91 14.99 -1.09
CA ILE A 99 -11.87 15.85 0.09
C ILE A 99 -10.59 16.69 0.04
N LEU A 100 -10.72 17.99 0.19
CA LEU A 100 -9.60 18.88 0.47
C LEU A 100 -9.60 19.14 1.98
N ALA A 101 -8.79 18.37 2.68
CA ALA A 101 -8.60 18.54 4.11
C ALA A 101 -7.80 19.80 4.40
N GLN A 102 -8.23 20.56 5.39
CA GLN A 102 -7.53 21.74 5.90
C GLN A 102 -7.09 21.48 7.35
N PRO A 103 -5.97 22.02 7.80
CA PRO A 103 -5.55 21.87 9.18
C PRO A 103 -6.58 22.47 10.14
N ALA A 104 -7.07 21.66 11.06
CA ALA A 104 -7.98 22.08 12.12
C ALA A 104 -7.23 22.58 13.36
N THR A 105 -5.95 22.26 13.48
CA THR A 105 -5.07 22.68 14.57
C THR A 105 -3.65 22.85 14.07
N SER A 106 -2.84 23.61 14.79
CA SER A 106 -1.40 23.71 14.51
C SER A 106 -0.68 22.44 14.94
N ALA A 107 0.40 22.13 14.22
CA ALA A 107 1.32 21.07 14.59
C ALA A 107 1.84 21.28 16.04
N LYS A 108 1.88 20.19 16.80
CA LYS A 108 2.44 20.19 18.17
C LYS A 108 3.76 19.44 18.17
N PHE A 109 4.64 19.83 19.11
CA PHE A 109 5.97 19.25 19.24
C PHE A 109 6.83 19.43 17.97
N GLU A 110 7.78 18.54 17.73
CA GLU A 110 8.69 18.58 16.59
C GLU A 110 8.18 17.82 15.36
N ARG A 111 6.90 17.50 15.31
CA ARG A 111 6.28 16.78 14.20
C ARG A 111 6.42 17.53 12.88
N LYS A 112 6.68 16.78 11.83
CA LYS A 112 6.82 17.30 10.45
C LYS A 112 6.05 16.39 9.49
N PRO A 113 5.54 16.94 8.37
CA PRO A 113 4.92 16.10 7.36
C PRO A 113 5.95 15.18 6.69
N ILE A 114 5.53 13.98 6.33
CA ILE A 114 6.41 13.01 5.66
C ILE A 114 7.06 13.60 4.40
N TYR A 115 6.35 14.40 3.64
CA TYR A 115 6.91 15.05 2.45
C TYR A 115 8.14 15.90 2.77
N TRP A 116 8.09 16.66 3.88
CA TRP A 116 9.24 17.44 4.33
C TRP A 116 10.39 16.52 4.75
N MET A 117 10.12 15.43 5.50
CA MET A 117 11.14 14.48 5.94
C MET A 117 11.87 13.87 4.75
N LEU A 118 11.12 13.37 3.75
CA LEU A 118 11.68 12.79 2.54
C LEU A 118 12.42 13.82 1.69
N SER A 119 11.93 15.06 1.61
CA SER A 119 12.62 16.16 0.93
C SER A 119 13.96 16.50 1.57
N GLU A 120 14.04 16.46 2.90
CA GLU A 120 15.30 16.67 3.62
C GLU A 120 16.31 15.54 3.42
N VAL A 121 15.82 14.29 3.30
CA VAL A 121 16.67 13.16 2.90
C VAL A 121 17.16 13.33 1.47
N ALA A 122 16.26 13.65 0.53
CA ALA A 122 16.59 13.85 -0.87
C ALA A 122 17.66 14.96 -1.07
N LYS A 123 17.57 16.06 -0.32
CA LYS A 123 18.60 17.12 -0.33
C LYS A 123 19.99 16.59 0.03
N ARG A 124 20.09 15.71 1.02
CA ARG A 124 21.34 15.12 1.50
C ARG A 124 21.90 14.07 0.55
N LEU A 125 21.04 13.42 -0.23
CA LEU A 125 21.44 12.50 -1.29
C LEU A 125 21.96 13.21 -2.54
N GLY A 126 21.59 14.47 -2.74
CA GLY A 126 22.11 15.32 -3.81
C GLY A 126 21.06 16.23 -4.45
N PRO A 127 21.50 17.32 -5.11
CA PRO A 127 20.59 18.28 -5.71
C PRO A 127 19.71 17.68 -6.81
N ASP A 128 20.23 16.76 -7.60
CA ASP A 128 19.47 16.09 -8.66
C ASP A 128 18.39 15.17 -8.08
N VAL A 129 18.69 14.48 -6.98
CA VAL A 129 17.72 13.65 -6.26
C VAL A 129 16.61 14.52 -5.69
N TYR A 130 16.96 15.64 -5.04
CA TYR A 130 16.00 16.59 -4.52
C TYR A 130 15.09 17.15 -5.62
N GLN A 131 15.69 17.61 -6.72
CA GLN A 131 14.94 18.17 -7.84
C GLN A 131 14.01 17.14 -8.49
N THR A 132 14.47 15.90 -8.66
CA THR A 132 13.65 14.81 -9.21
C THR A 132 12.51 14.43 -8.28
N PHE A 133 12.76 14.38 -6.96
CA PHE A 133 11.73 14.03 -5.97
C PHE A 133 10.68 15.12 -5.83
N THR A 134 11.08 16.38 -5.73
CA THR A 134 10.15 17.50 -5.46
C THR A 134 9.62 18.16 -6.73
N GLU A 135 10.27 18.03 -7.86
CA GLU A 135 10.04 18.83 -9.07
C GLU A 135 10.00 20.34 -8.76
N GLY A 136 10.70 20.76 -7.70
CA GLY A 136 10.71 22.15 -7.22
C GLY A 136 9.42 22.58 -6.50
N ARG A 137 8.50 21.65 -6.18
CA ARG A 137 7.22 21.95 -5.52
C ARG A 137 7.29 21.73 -4.02
N SER A 138 6.65 22.60 -3.27
CA SER A 138 6.27 22.38 -1.88
C SER A 138 5.08 21.40 -1.79
N GLN A 139 4.79 20.90 -0.59
CA GLN A 139 3.60 20.06 -0.35
C GLN A 139 2.30 20.76 -0.80
N HIS A 140 2.16 22.03 -0.46
CA HIS A 140 1.00 22.82 -0.86
C HIS A 140 0.87 22.96 -2.40
N GLU A 141 1.97 23.18 -3.11
CA GLU A 141 1.98 23.24 -4.57
C GLU A 141 1.67 21.88 -5.21
N TRP A 142 2.12 20.79 -4.59
CA TRP A 142 1.71 19.44 -4.99
C TRP A 142 0.21 19.22 -4.84
N ILE A 143 -0.38 19.60 -3.71
CA ILE A 143 -1.82 19.49 -3.48
C ILE A 143 -2.60 20.28 -4.52
N LYS A 144 -2.20 21.50 -4.83
CA LYS A 144 -2.81 22.31 -5.91
C LYS A 144 -2.68 21.65 -7.27
N TYR A 145 -1.51 21.13 -7.58
CA TYR A 145 -1.27 20.44 -8.84
C TYR A 145 -2.13 19.17 -8.97
N LEU A 146 -2.18 18.36 -7.93
CA LEU A 146 -3.00 17.14 -7.91
C LEU A 146 -4.50 17.47 -7.95
N HIS A 147 -4.94 18.53 -7.27
CA HIS A 147 -6.30 19.02 -7.37
C HIS A 147 -6.64 19.40 -8.82
N ALA A 148 -5.78 20.18 -9.50
CA ALA A 148 -6.00 20.57 -10.90
C ALA A 148 -6.08 19.33 -11.81
N LYS A 149 -5.17 18.35 -11.63
CA LYS A 149 -5.21 17.09 -12.37
C LYS A 149 -6.46 16.25 -12.12
N THR A 150 -6.98 16.28 -10.91
CA THR A 150 -8.22 15.61 -10.56
C THR A 150 -9.43 16.32 -11.19
N LYS A 151 -9.43 17.65 -11.22
CA LYS A 151 -10.46 18.46 -11.87
C LYS A 151 -10.47 18.28 -13.39
N GLU A 152 -9.34 18.10 -14.05
CA GLU A 152 -9.29 17.77 -15.49
C GLU A 152 -10.14 16.52 -15.83
N ARG A 153 -10.20 15.56 -14.93
CA ARG A 153 -11.00 14.32 -15.05
C ARG A 153 -12.43 14.46 -14.55
N ASN A 154 -12.70 15.48 -13.76
CA ASN A 154 -14.00 15.78 -13.16
C ASN A 154 -14.29 17.29 -13.32
N PRO A 155 -14.68 17.75 -14.53
CA PRO A 155 -14.84 19.17 -14.82
C PRO A 155 -15.85 19.89 -13.91
N GLU A 156 -16.80 19.15 -13.34
CA GLU A 156 -17.78 19.65 -12.38
C GLU A 156 -17.22 19.90 -10.96
N MET A 157 -15.98 19.47 -10.70
CA MET A 157 -15.33 19.70 -9.41
C MET A 157 -15.03 21.20 -9.24
N PRO A 158 -15.29 21.78 -8.05
CA PRO A 158 -14.97 23.17 -7.77
C PRO A 158 -13.48 23.50 -7.91
N ASP A 159 -13.16 24.77 -8.06
CA ASP A 159 -11.78 25.22 -8.01
C ASP A 159 -11.17 25.06 -6.61
N TYR A 160 -9.86 25.04 -6.55
CA TYR A 160 -9.12 24.81 -5.29
C TYR A 160 -9.56 25.77 -4.16
N GLU A 161 -9.72 27.07 -4.45
CA GLU A 161 -10.12 28.06 -3.44
C GLU A 161 -11.58 27.88 -2.99
N GLU A 162 -12.46 27.44 -3.87
CA GLU A 162 -13.83 27.10 -3.51
C GLU A 162 -13.88 25.81 -2.69
N MET A 163 -13.06 24.81 -3.04
CA MET A 163 -12.94 23.58 -2.24
C MET A 163 -12.40 23.80 -0.84
N LYS A 164 -11.59 24.81 -0.59
CA LYS A 164 -11.19 25.18 0.78
C LYS A 164 -12.39 25.56 1.66
N THR A 165 -13.44 26.07 1.05
CA THR A 165 -14.67 26.45 1.77
C THR A 165 -15.65 25.29 1.89
N THR A 166 -15.83 24.52 0.81
CA THR A 166 -16.78 23.41 0.79
C THR A 166 -16.21 22.12 1.42
N GLY A 167 -14.91 21.96 1.42
CA GLY A 167 -14.19 20.82 1.98
C GLY A 167 -14.31 19.52 1.19
N ILE A 168 -15.42 19.31 0.47
CA ILE A 168 -15.69 18.05 -0.22
C ILE A 168 -16.42 18.29 -1.54
N PHE A 169 -15.94 17.62 -2.57
CA PHE A 169 -16.66 17.41 -3.82
C PHE A 169 -17.26 16.01 -3.85
N LYS A 170 -18.52 15.89 -4.25
CA LYS A 170 -19.19 14.61 -4.46
C LYS A 170 -19.71 14.56 -5.89
N LYS A 171 -19.24 13.61 -6.66
CA LYS A 171 -19.74 13.36 -8.01
C LYS A 171 -21.15 12.82 -7.95
N LYS A 172 -22.05 13.41 -8.70
CA LYS A 172 -23.42 12.89 -8.82
C LYS A 172 -23.40 11.58 -9.59
N CYS A 173 -24.00 10.55 -9.03
CA CYS A 173 -24.29 9.33 -9.78
C CYS A 173 -25.41 9.65 -10.78
N LEU A 174 -25.14 9.50 -12.07
CA LEU A 174 -26.13 9.74 -13.14
C LEU A 174 -27.06 8.55 -13.33
N GLU A 175 -26.68 7.38 -12.82
CA GLU A 175 -27.49 6.17 -12.87
C GLU A 175 -28.13 5.92 -11.50
N GLU A 176 -29.47 5.82 -11.47
CA GLU A 176 -30.21 5.54 -10.23
C GLU A 176 -29.82 4.20 -9.60
N HIS A 177 -29.47 3.22 -10.46
CA HIS A 177 -29.03 1.91 -10.04
C HIS A 177 -27.82 1.44 -10.87
N TYR A 178 -26.62 1.62 -10.35
CA TYR A 178 -25.43 1.04 -10.95
C TYR A 178 -25.42 -0.48 -10.76
N VAL A 179 -25.34 -1.21 -11.84
CA VAL A 179 -25.17 -2.66 -11.84
C VAL A 179 -23.84 -3.00 -12.48
N ALA A 180 -22.94 -3.60 -11.70
CA ALA A 180 -21.65 -4.03 -12.20
C ALA A 180 -21.82 -5.02 -13.38
N PHE A 181 -20.98 -4.86 -14.39
CA PHE A 181 -20.97 -5.71 -15.59
C PHE A 181 -22.30 -5.74 -16.37
N ARG A 182 -23.16 -4.70 -16.24
CA ARG A 182 -24.46 -4.66 -16.96
C ARG A 182 -24.28 -4.87 -18.45
N ALA A 183 -23.43 -4.08 -19.12
CA ALA A 183 -23.19 -4.18 -20.55
C ALA A 183 -22.72 -5.58 -20.98
N PHE A 184 -21.80 -6.19 -20.24
CA PHE A 184 -21.37 -7.57 -20.46
C PHE A 184 -22.51 -8.57 -20.28
N ARG A 185 -23.37 -8.39 -19.28
CA ARG A 185 -24.49 -9.30 -19.02
C ARG A 185 -25.57 -9.23 -20.09
N GLU A 186 -25.80 -8.05 -20.64
CA GLU A 186 -26.82 -7.80 -21.69
C GLU A 186 -26.30 -8.24 -23.06
N ASP A 187 -25.05 -7.96 -23.41
CA ASP A 187 -24.41 -8.39 -24.64
C ASP A 187 -22.93 -8.70 -24.42
N PRO A 188 -22.58 -9.94 -24.06
CA PRO A 188 -21.19 -10.36 -23.82
C PRO A 188 -20.29 -10.28 -25.05
N GLN A 189 -20.87 -10.34 -26.25
CA GLN A 189 -20.08 -10.29 -27.50
C GLN A 189 -19.67 -8.86 -27.84
N ALA A 190 -20.60 -7.91 -27.69
CA ALA A 190 -20.32 -6.50 -27.92
C ALA A 190 -19.50 -5.87 -26.79
N ASN A 191 -19.60 -6.40 -25.58
CA ASN A 191 -18.95 -5.87 -24.36
C ASN A 191 -18.15 -6.94 -23.61
N PRO A 192 -17.11 -7.54 -24.23
CA PRO A 192 -16.32 -8.58 -23.57
C PRO A 192 -15.60 -8.04 -22.32
N LEU A 193 -15.37 -8.92 -21.36
CA LEU A 193 -14.54 -8.59 -20.21
C LEU A 193 -13.06 -8.45 -20.62
N LYS A 194 -12.28 -7.74 -19.81
CA LYS A 194 -10.84 -7.57 -20.00
C LYS A 194 -10.04 -8.80 -19.50
N THR A 195 -10.55 -9.98 -19.78
CA THR A 195 -9.90 -11.26 -19.51
C THR A 195 -9.41 -11.86 -20.83
N PRO A 196 -8.44 -12.78 -20.83
CA PRO A 196 -7.99 -13.46 -22.07
C PRO A 196 -9.12 -14.07 -22.90
N SER A 197 -10.11 -14.65 -22.26
CA SER A 197 -11.28 -15.25 -22.94
C SER A 197 -12.39 -14.24 -23.27
N GLY A 198 -12.32 -13.01 -22.77
CA GLY A 198 -13.41 -12.04 -22.83
C GLY A 198 -14.60 -12.39 -21.94
N LYS A 199 -14.52 -13.44 -21.12
CA LYS A 199 -15.56 -13.97 -20.25
C LYS A 199 -15.09 -14.04 -18.81
N ILE A 200 -15.97 -14.44 -17.90
CA ILE A 200 -15.61 -14.81 -16.52
C ILE A 200 -14.78 -16.09 -16.58
N GLU A 201 -13.56 -16.04 -16.10
CA GLU A 201 -12.64 -17.18 -16.04
C GLU A 201 -12.67 -17.78 -14.64
N ILE A 202 -13.25 -18.98 -14.51
CA ILE A 202 -13.25 -19.76 -13.27
C ILE A 202 -11.93 -20.52 -13.16
N TYR A 203 -11.45 -21.09 -14.26
CA TYR A 203 -10.11 -21.67 -14.36
C TYR A 203 -9.11 -20.60 -14.74
N SER A 204 -8.02 -20.48 -14.00
CA SER A 204 -6.95 -19.52 -14.25
C SER A 204 -5.73 -20.20 -14.88
N GLU A 205 -5.56 -20.00 -16.18
CA GLU A 205 -4.36 -20.47 -16.90
C GLU A 205 -3.08 -19.88 -16.28
N ARG A 206 -3.15 -18.65 -15.78
CA ARG A 206 -2.02 -18.00 -15.11
C ARG A 206 -1.64 -18.71 -13.81
N LEU A 207 -2.61 -19.09 -12.99
CA LEU A 207 -2.34 -19.84 -11.76
C LEU A 207 -1.85 -21.25 -12.07
N ALA A 208 -2.37 -21.89 -13.11
CA ALA A 208 -1.85 -23.19 -13.58
C ALA A 208 -0.37 -23.08 -13.98
N THR A 209 -0.03 -22.08 -14.80
CA THR A 209 1.36 -21.83 -15.19
C THR A 209 2.26 -21.56 -13.98
N ILE A 210 1.78 -20.77 -12.99
CA ILE A 210 2.53 -20.52 -11.76
C ILE A 210 2.74 -21.82 -10.98
N ALA A 211 1.71 -22.64 -10.83
CA ALA A 211 1.82 -23.94 -10.15
C ALA A 211 2.86 -24.87 -10.79
N ASP A 212 2.97 -24.82 -12.13
CA ASP A 212 3.90 -25.66 -12.87
C ASP A 212 5.33 -25.12 -12.94
N THR A 213 5.50 -23.80 -12.81
CA THR A 213 6.79 -23.14 -13.07
C THR A 213 7.48 -22.58 -11.86
N TRP A 214 6.75 -22.33 -10.77
CA TRP A 214 7.33 -21.85 -9.54
C TRP A 214 7.88 -22.99 -8.68
N GLU A 215 8.99 -22.72 -8.01
CA GLU A 215 9.56 -23.61 -7.00
C GLU A 215 8.72 -23.45 -5.70
N LEU A 216 7.71 -24.31 -5.57
CA LEU A 216 6.82 -24.30 -4.41
C LEU A 216 7.45 -25.12 -3.28
N LYS A 217 7.26 -24.70 -2.03
CA LYS A 217 7.59 -25.53 -0.85
C LYS A 217 6.63 -26.73 -0.80
N LYS A 218 7.03 -27.76 -0.07
CA LYS A 218 6.31 -29.06 0.01
C LYS A 218 4.81 -28.91 0.33
N ASP A 219 4.47 -27.88 1.13
CA ASP A 219 3.12 -27.65 1.63
C ASP A 219 2.41 -26.47 0.93
N GLU A 220 3.06 -25.85 -0.06
CA GLU A 220 2.46 -24.77 -0.85
C GLU A 220 1.69 -25.36 -2.03
N ILE A 221 0.39 -25.06 -2.11
CA ILE A 221 -0.50 -25.52 -3.17
C ILE A 221 -1.11 -24.30 -3.86
N ILE A 222 -0.99 -24.26 -5.19
CA ILE A 222 -1.66 -23.25 -6.02
C ILE A 222 -2.68 -23.95 -6.89
N HIS A 223 -3.97 -23.66 -6.64
CA HIS A 223 -5.06 -24.21 -7.45
C HIS A 223 -5.44 -23.25 -8.58
N PRO A 224 -5.53 -23.75 -9.84
CA PRO A 224 -6.04 -22.94 -10.95
C PRO A 224 -7.56 -22.71 -10.88
N LEU A 225 -8.27 -23.50 -10.10
CA LEU A 225 -9.68 -23.33 -9.77
C LEU A 225 -9.81 -22.77 -8.34
N PRO A 226 -10.85 -21.98 -8.04
CA PRO A 226 -11.17 -21.59 -6.68
C PRO A 226 -11.44 -22.84 -5.82
N ALA A 227 -10.51 -23.15 -4.96
CA ALA A 227 -10.60 -24.28 -4.02
C ALA A 227 -10.14 -23.81 -2.64
N TYR A 228 -10.70 -24.43 -1.60
CA TYR A 228 -10.21 -24.20 -0.25
C TYR A 228 -8.81 -24.78 -0.12
N THR A 229 -7.88 -23.97 0.36
CA THR A 229 -6.54 -24.41 0.73
C THR A 229 -6.36 -24.16 2.22
N PRO A 230 -6.07 -25.20 3.03
CA PRO A 230 -5.77 -24.99 4.44
C PRO A 230 -4.60 -24.02 4.61
N GLY A 231 -4.73 -23.06 5.51
CA GLY A 231 -3.59 -22.22 5.93
C GLY A 231 -2.62 -23.03 6.78
N PHE A 232 -1.38 -22.59 6.89
CA PHE A 232 -0.37 -23.21 7.77
C PHE A 232 -0.85 -23.22 9.23
N ASP A 233 -1.55 -22.16 9.65
CA ASP A 233 -2.16 -22.02 10.97
C ASP A 233 -3.67 -22.30 10.89
N GLY A 234 -4.07 -23.26 10.06
CA GLY A 234 -5.47 -23.63 9.87
C GLY A 234 -6.04 -24.44 11.04
N TRP A 235 -7.37 -24.54 11.08
CA TRP A 235 -8.07 -25.30 12.11
C TRP A 235 -7.69 -26.79 12.18
N ASP A 236 -7.03 -27.32 11.13
CA ASP A 236 -6.49 -28.67 11.07
C ASP A 236 -5.09 -28.79 11.69
N ASP A 237 -4.45 -27.68 12.07
CA ASP A 237 -3.13 -27.73 12.69
C ASP A 237 -3.25 -28.23 14.12
N PRO A 238 -2.67 -29.39 14.45
CA PRO A 238 -2.73 -29.94 15.79
C PRO A 238 -2.06 -29.04 16.85
N CYS A 239 -1.14 -28.15 16.46
CA CYS A 239 -0.52 -27.20 17.37
C CYS A 239 -1.48 -26.11 17.83
N LEU A 240 -2.44 -25.69 17.01
CA LEU A 240 -3.41 -24.64 17.37
C LEU A 240 -4.48 -25.11 18.38
N LEU A 241 -4.74 -26.39 18.44
CA LEU A 241 -5.67 -26.96 19.42
C LEU A 241 -5.21 -26.79 20.88
N TYR A 242 -3.92 -26.53 21.11
CA TYR A 242 -3.34 -26.39 22.43
C TYR A 242 -2.94 -24.94 22.80
N THR A 243 -3.05 -24.01 21.88
CA THR A 243 -2.66 -22.62 22.09
C THR A 243 -3.82 -21.66 22.29
N SER A 244 -5.06 -22.15 22.18
CA SER A 244 -6.23 -21.35 22.55
C SER A 244 -6.28 -21.25 24.07
N PRO A 245 -6.16 -20.06 24.67
CA PRO A 245 -6.37 -19.92 26.11
C PRO A 245 -7.83 -20.25 26.43
N SER A 246 -8.01 -21.26 27.22
CA SER A 246 -9.30 -21.63 27.82
C SER A 246 -9.77 -20.57 28.79
#